data_f62ccea7699e7e7972b1b9b8143ca9d7
#
_entry.id   f62ccea7699e7e7972b1b9b8143ca9d7
#
_cell.length_a   1.000
_cell.length_b   1.000
_cell.length_c   1.000
_cell.angle_alpha   90.00
_cell.angle_beta   90.00
_cell.angle_gamma   90.00
#
_symmetry.space_group_name_H-M   'P 1'
#
loop_
_entity.id
_entity.type
_entity.pdbx_description
1 polymer ?
#
loop_
_entity_poly.entity_id
_entity_poly.type
_entity_poly.pdbx_seq_one_letter_code
_entity_poly.pdbx_strand_id
1 'polypeptide(L)'
;MNQRERLLNVLQLKPVDRAPAAVPTQNAIVEIMNLSGYKWPAALKNAGDMAGLAWACHEIAGIEGVRVPFDITIEAEAMGCETR
;
A
#
# COMPACT_ATOMS: atom_id res chain seq x y z
N MET A 1 0.73 0.99 -23.16
CA MET A 1 -0.32 0.86 -22.12
C MET A 1 0.25 1.39 -20.81
N ASN A 2 -0.46 2.30 -20.14
CA ASN A 2 0.01 2.83 -18.85
C ASN A 2 -0.40 1.91 -17.69
N GLN A 3 0.10 2.22 -16.49
CA GLN A 3 -0.14 1.38 -15.31
C GLN A 3 -1.62 1.27 -14.96
N ARG A 4 -2.35 2.38 -15.05
CA ARG A 4 -3.77 2.41 -14.75
C ARG A 4 -4.56 1.54 -15.74
N GLU A 5 -4.30 1.70 -17.02
CA GLU A 5 -4.95 0.90 -18.06
C GLU A 5 -4.66 -0.59 -17.90
N ARG A 6 -3.41 -0.93 -17.59
CA ARG A 6 -3.00 -2.32 -17.40
C ARG A 6 -3.77 -2.97 -16.25
N LEU A 7 -3.82 -2.31 -15.10
CA LEU A 7 -4.51 -2.85 -13.94
C LEU A 7 -6.02 -2.97 -14.19
N LEU A 8 -6.64 -1.92 -14.73
CA LEU A 8 -8.08 -1.95 -15.03
C LEU A 8 -8.43 -3.02 -16.06
N ASN A 9 -7.61 -3.18 -17.09
CA ASN A 9 -7.87 -4.19 -18.12
C ASN A 9 -7.76 -5.60 -17.58
N VAL A 10 -6.77 -5.87 -16.72
CA VAL A 10 -6.65 -7.17 -16.06
C VAL A 10 -7.86 -7.48 -15.20
N LEU A 11 -8.31 -6.51 -14.40
CA LEU A 11 -9.49 -6.69 -13.55
C LEU A 11 -10.77 -6.90 -14.36
N GLN A 12 -10.81 -6.42 -15.59
CA GLN A 12 -11.94 -6.60 -16.52
C GLN A 12 -11.75 -7.78 -17.48
N LEU A 13 -10.71 -8.59 -17.27
CA LEU A 13 -10.38 -9.73 -18.12
C LEU A 13 -10.10 -9.34 -19.58
N LYS A 14 -9.56 -8.14 -19.79
CA LYS A 14 -9.17 -7.65 -21.12
C LYS A 14 -7.70 -7.90 -21.40
N PRO A 15 -7.27 -7.93 -22.68
CA PRO A 15 -5.86 -8.10 -23.01
C PRO A 15 -4.97 -7.01 -22.44
N VAL A 16 -3.77 -7.39 -22.02
CA VAL A 16 -2.74 -6.47 -21.49
C VAL A 16 -1.38 -6.82 -22.11
N ASP A 17 -0.46 -5.86 -22.08
CA ASP A 17 0.91 -6.04 -22.57
C ASP A 17 1.75 -6.94 -21.65
N ARG A 18 1.48 -6.93 -20.37
CA ARG A 18 2.08 -7.80 -19.36
C ARG A 18 1.23 -7.82 -18.10
N ALA A 19 1.48 -8.77 -17.21
CA ALA A 19 0.80 -8.79 -15.91
C ALA A 19 1.20 -7.55 -15.09
N PRO A 20 0.24 -6.87 -14.44
CA PRO A 20 0.57 -5.74 -13.57
C PRO A 20 1.25 -6.22 -12.29
N ALA A 21 2.24 -5.46 -11.82
CA ALA A 21 2.90 -5.69 -10.55
C ALA A 21 2.15 -4.92 -9.45
N ALA A 22 1.01 -5.44 -9.02
CA ALA A 22 0.15 -4.79 -8.04
C ALA A 22 -0.03 -5.69 -6.81
N VAL A 23 0.00 -5.06 -5.65
CA VAL A 23 -0.24 -5.75 -4.37
C VAL A 23 -1.51 -5.16 -3.75
N PRO A 24 -2.64 -5.89 -3.76
CA PRO A 24 -3.90 -5.36 -3.26
C PRO A 24 -4.02 -5.37 -1.73
N THR A 25 -3.03 -5.92 -1.05
CA THR A 25 -3.00 -5.97 0.41
C THR A 25 -1.91 -5.03 0.95
N GLN A 26 -1.39 -5.32 2.14
CA GLN A 26 -0.34 -4.52 2.77
C GLN A 26 0.99 -4.72 2.03
N ASN A 27 1.63 -3.63 1.63
CA ASN A 27 2.89 -3.69 0.89
C ASN A 27 4.01 -2.84 1.51
N ALA A 28 3.79 -2.27 2.69
CA ALA A 28 4.81 -1.51 3.39
C ALA A 28 5.77 -2.47 4.11
N ILE A 29 7.04 -2.41 3.75
CA ILE A 29 8.09 -3.22 4.35
C ILE A 29 9.12 -2.32 5.03
N VAL A 30 9.94 -2.90 5.91
CA VAL A 30 10.92 -2.15 6.71
C VAL A 30 11.91 -1.38 5.83
N GLU A 31 12.37 -1.97 4.76
CA GLU A 31 13.30 -1.34 3.83
C GLU A 31 12.70 -0.08 3.19
N ILE A 32 11.44 -0.13 2.79
CA ILE A 32 10.75 1.04 2.23
C ILE A 32 10.54 2.11 3.31
N MET A 33 10.21 1.70 4.53
CA MET A 33 10.09 2.62 5.66
C MET A 33 11.41 3.36 5.92
N ASN A 34 12.52 2.65 5.89
CA ASN A 34 13.83 3.25 6.10
C ASN A 34 14.23 4.21 4.98
N LEU A 35 13.94 3.86 3.73
CA LEU A 35 14.27 4.70 2.58
C LEU A 35 13.39 5.95 2.48
N SER A 36 12.11 5.84 2.84
CA SER A 36 11.14 6.93 2.73
C SER A 36 11.11 7.86 3.95
N GLY A 37 11.49 7.35 5.11
CA GLY A 37 11.35 8.06 6.38
C GLY A 37 9.96 7.96 7.01
N TYR A 38 8.98 7.38 6.34
CA TYR A 38 7.64 7.17 6.88
C TYR A 38 7.56 5.78 7.49
N LYS A 39 7.33 5.69 8.78
CA LYS A 39 7.42 4.44 9.54
C LYS A 39 6.18 4.13 10.35
N TRP A 40 5.97 2.86 10.64
CA TRP A 40 5.03 2.42 11.66
C TRP A 40 5.61 2.69 13.06
N PRO A 41 4.78 2.93 14.07
CA PRO A 41 3.31 2.98 14.01
C PRO A 41 2.74 4.35 13.59
N ALA A 42 3.58 5.36 13.39
CA ALA A 42 3.15 6.71 13.05
C ALA A 42 2.29 6.75 11.77
N ALA A 43 2.68 5.98 10.74
CA ALA A 43 1.95 5.94 9.48
C ALA A 43 0.54 5.35 9.62
N LEU A 44 0.24 4.63 10.69
CA LEU A 44 -1.10 4.12 10.96
C LEU A 44 -1.99 5.13 11.69
N LYS A 45 -1.40 6.21 12.19
CA LYS A 45 -2.11 7.21 13.02
C LYS A 45 -2.11 8.61 12.43
N ASN A 46 -1.30 8.86 11.42
CA ASN A 46 -1.15 10.16 10.78
C ASN A 46 -1.42 10.01 9.28
N ALA A 47 -2.43 10.74 8.78
CA ALA A 47 -2.84 10.61 7.38
C ALA A 47 -1.73 11.02 6.39
N GLY A 48 -0.93 12.04 6.73
CA GLY A 48 0.18 12.47 5.90
C GLY A 48 1.26 11.41 5.78
N ASP A 49 1.64 10.79 6.89
CA ASP A 49 2.64 9.71 6.91
C ASP A 49 2.09 8.46 6.20
N MET A 50 0.82 8.15 6.38
CA MET A 50 0.16 7.04 5.70
C MET A 50 0.20 7.22 4.18
N ALA A 51 -0.15 8.39 3.69
CA ALA A 51 -0.11 8.72 2.26
C ALA A 51 1.32 8.69 1.73
N GLY A 52 2.29 9.21 2.49
CA GLY A 52 3.70 9.19 2.11
C GLY A 52 4.26 7.78 1.99
N LEU A 53 3.94 6.91 2.94
CA LEU A 53 4.36 5.51 2.90
C LEU A 53 3.70 4.76 1.75
N ALA A 54 2.40 5.00 1.50
CA ALA A 54 1.69 4.39 0.38
C ALA A 54 2.32 4.79 -0.96
N TRP A 55 2.63 6.06 -1.14
CA TRP A 55 3.29 6.56 -2.35
C TRP A 55 4.70 6.01 -2.51
N ALA A 56 5.44 5.87 -1.40
CA ALA A 56 6.79 5.33 -1.42
C ALA A 56 6.82 3.89 -1.95
N CYS A 57 5.83 3.08 -1.64
CA CYS A 57 5.73 1.72 -2.18
C CYS A 57 5.65 1.73 -3.71
N HIS A 58 4.92 2.70 -4.28
CA HIS A 58 4.85 2.86 -5.73
C HIS A 58 6.16 3.40 -6.30
N GLU A 59 6.71 4.46 -5.73
CA GLU A 59 7.87 5.17 -6.25
C GLU A 59 9.16 4.37 -6.11
N ILE A 60 9.39 3.75 -4.96
CA ILE A 60 10.64 3.03 -4.66
C ILE A 60 10.60 1.60 -5.20
N ALA A 61 9.52 0.87 -4.95
CA ALA A 61 9.41 -0.54 -5.32
C ALA A 61 8.74 -0.76 -6.68
N GLY A 62 8.17 0.26 -7.30
CA GLY A 62 7.54 0.14 -8.61
C GLY A 62 6.21 -0.58 -8.61
N ILE A 63 5.54 -0.68 -7.47
CA ILE A 63 4.23 -1.32 -7.36
C ILE A 63 3.20 -0.47 -8.08
N GLU A 64 2.45 -1.06 -9.01
CA GLU A 64 1.59 -0.31 -9.93
C GLU A 64 0.29 0.22 -9.31
N GLY A 65 -0.17 -0.36 -8.19
CA GLY A 65 -1.31 0.16 -7.47
C GLY A 65 -0.88 0.81 -6.16
N VAL A 66 -1.41 1.97 -5.84
CA VAL A 66 -1.13 2.62 -4.55
C VAL A 66 -2.15 2.12 -3.53
N ARG A 67 -1.66 1.52 -2.46
CA ARG A 67 -2.48 1.00 -1.36
C ARG A 67 -1.99 1.61 -0.06
N VAL A 68 -2.89 2.26 0.66
CA VAL A 68 -2.53 2.82 1.97
C VAL A 68 -2.27 1.68 2.97
N PRO A 69 -1.27 1.83 3.85
CA PRO A 69 -1.07 0.87 4.92
C PRO A 69 -2.27 0.85 5.87
N PHE A 70 -2.56 -0.29 6.44
CA PHE A 70 -3.66 -0.45 7.37
C PHE A 70 -3.28 -1.36 8.52
N ASP A 71 -3.99 -1.23 9.62
CA ASP A 71 -3.81 -2.06 10.81
C ASP A 71 -4.94 -3.09 10.85
N ILE A 72 -4.62 -4.36 10.71
CA ILE A 72 -5.62 -5.43 10.73
C ILE A 72 -6.27 -5.61 12.12
N THR A 73 -5.71 -4.98 13.15
CA THR A 73 -6.24 -5.04 14.52
C THR A 73 -7.11 -3.84 14.87
N ILE A 74 -7.35 -2.91 13.93
CA ILE A 74 -8.04 -1.64 14.23
C ILE A 74 -9.44 -1.86 14.79
N GLU A 75 -10.17 -2.83 14.28
CA GLU A 75 -11.51 -3.13 14.74
C GLU A 75 -11.50 -3.72 16.15
N ALA A 76 -10.57 -4.63 16.43
CA ALA A 76 -10.40 -5.20 17.76
C ALA A 76 -9.98 -4.14 18.76
N GLU A 77 -9.08 -3.23 18.39
CA GLU A 77 -8.66 -2.12 19.23
C GLU A 77 -9.83 -1.18 19.55
N ALA A 78 -10.66 -0.87 18.56
CA ALA A 78 -11.86 -0.05 18.74
C ALA A 78 -12.87 -0.69 19.69
N MET A 79 -12.86 -2.02 19.79
CA MET A 79 -13.71 -2.78 20.70
C MET A 79 -13.10 -2.96 22.09
N GLY A 80 -11.93 -2.39 22.36
CA GLY A 80 -11.30 -2.40 23.66
C GLY A 80 -10.18 -3.41 23.86
N CYS A 81 -9.78 -4.13 22.80
CA CYS A 81 -8.62 -5.05 22.87
C CYS A 81 -7.32 -4.26 22.91
N GLU A 82 -6.34 -4.78 23.65
CA GLU A 82 -4.99 -4.21 23.63
C GLU A 82 -4.26 -4.63 22.37
N THR A 83 -3.52 -3.69 21.77
CA THR A 83 -2.64 -3.95 20.64
C THR A 83 -1.19 -3.67 21.03
N ARG A 84 -0.26 -4.42 20.48
CA ARG A 84 1.17 -4.29 20.79
C ARG A 84 2.02 -4.14 19.54
#